data_cf5aa686fd6fca18e25706099058b7a5
#
_entry.id   cf5aa686fd6fca18e25706099058b7a5
#
_cell.length_a   1.000
_cell.length_b   1.000
_cell.length_c   1.000
_cell.angle_alpha   90.00
_cell.angle_beta   90.00
_cell.angle_gamma   90.00
#
_symmetry.space_group_name_H-M   'P 1'
#
loop_
_entity.id
_entity.type
_entity.pdbx_description
1 polymer ?
#
loop_
_entity_poly.entity_id
_entity_poly.type
_entity_poly.pdbx_seq_one_letter_code
_entity_poly.pdbx_strand_id
1 'polypeptide(L)'
;MRHSADNPQHWNRRSILKSSAVIALQRLGIPMASSLGLMANAAAQSANDYKALVCVFLFGANDHYNTVIPYDLSTHSTYFNIRKGTITAGSIYDGIAIPRDALAATALSTPLSGGRQMALNPEMSALKSVFENKRASVLMNIGPLLVPTSLAQYNNKSVPLPPKLFSHNDQQAYWQSSYQAEGAATGWGGRAADLLMSGNSRSALTCVSVNGNALFLSGQNAISYQMSTSGATTVNAIRSKSLF
;
A
#
# COMPACT_ATOMS: atom_id res chain seq x y z
N MET A 1 50.94 -11.87 -23.46
CA MET A 1 49.52 -11.48 -23.49
C MET A 1 48.91 -11.84 -22.15
N ARG A 2 48.64 -10.83 -21.32
CA ARG A 2 48.02 -11.03 -19.98
C ARG A 2 46.54 -10.69 -20.09
N HIS A 3 45.70 -11.68 -19.87
CA HIS A 3 44.25 -11.46 -19.71
C HIS A 3 43.99 -10.73 -18.38
N SER A 4 43.43 -9.54 -18.48
CA SER A 4 42.91 -8.81 -17.37
C SER A 4 41.58 -9.46 -16.95
N ALA A 5 41.48 -9.90 -15.70
CA ALA A 5 40.23 -10.40 -15.13
C ALA A 5 39.34 -9.21 -14.81
N ASP A 6 38.15 -9.20 -15.40
CA ASP A 6 37.10 -8.23 -15.10
C ASP A 6 36.66 -8.39 -13.65
N ASN A 7 36.76 -7.29 -12.91
CA ASN A 7 36.33 -7.17 -11.51
C ASN A 7 34.83 -6.96 -11.48
N PRO A 8 34.01 -7.83 -10.84
CA PRO A 8 32.58 -7.61 -10.74
C PRO A 8 32.31 -6.36 -9.90
N GLN A 9 31.68 -5.37 -10.51
CA GLN A 9 31.29 -4.13 -9.84
C GLN A 9 30.37 -4.43 -8.65
N HIS A 10 30.85 -4.25 -7.45
CA HIS A 10 30.06 -4.25 -6.22
C HIS A 10 29.10 -3.04 -6.22
N TRP A 11 27.86 -3.29 -6.59
CA TRP A 11 26.79 -2.32 -6.45
C TRP A 11 26.51 -2.09 -4.97
N ASN A 12 26.84 -0.90 -4.47
CA ASN A 12 26.53 -0.56 -3.08
C ASN A 12 25.11 0.05 -2.98
N ARG A 13 24.53 0.02 -1.77
CA ARG A 13 23.17 0.53 -1.50
C ARG A 13 22.96 1.97 -1.98
N ARG A 14 24.00 2.78 -2.00
CA ARG A 14 23.99 4.18 -2.45
C ARG A 14 23.88 4.33 -3.96
N SER A 15 24.47 3.44 -4.74
CA SER A 15 24.33 3.44 -6.21
C SER A 15 22.92 3.00 -6.62
N ILE A 16 22.31 2.03 -5.92
CA ILE A 16 20.93 1.61 -6.16
C ILE A 16 19.96 2.75 -5.86
N LEU A 17 20.13 3.47 -4.77
CA LEU A 17 19.30 4.64 -4.44
C LEU A 17 19.46 5.79 -5.43
N LYS A 18 20.65 6.03 -5.95
CA LYS A 18 20.90 7.02 -7.00
C LYS A 18 20.25 6.64 -8.33
N SER A 19 20.29 5.36 -8.70
CA SER A 19 19.61 4.85 -9.90
C SER A 19 18.08 4.94 -9.77
N SER A 20 17.54 4.69 -8.58
CA SER A 20 16.11 4.85 -8.29
C SER A 20 15.65 6.32 -8.38
N ALA A 21 16.48 7.27 -7.96
CA ALA A 21 16.20 8.70 -8.07
C ALA A 21 16.19 9.19 -9.53
N VAL A 22 17.03 8.63 -10.39
CA VAL A 22 17.05 8.96 -11.83
C VAL A 22 15.79 8.44 -12.54
N ILE A 23 15.28 7.27 -12.14
CA ILE A 23 14.03 6.71 -12.69
C ILE A 23 12.82 7.53 -12.22
N ALA A 24 12.83 8.09 -11.02
CA ALA A 24 11.76 8.96 -10.53
C ALA A 24 11.66 10.31 -11.29
N LEU A 25 12.71 10.74 -11.99
CA LEU A 25 12.72 11.97 -12.76
C LEU A 25 12.21 11.81 -14.21
N GLN A 26 12.04 10.61 -14.70
CA GLN A 26 11.43 10.38 -16.00
C GLN A 26 9.91 10.42 -15.85
N ARG A 27 9.31 11.47 -16.37
CA ARG A 27 7.86 11.77 -16.42
C ARG A 27 7.03 10.76 -17.24
N LEU A 28 7.44 9.53 -17.30
CA LEU A 28 6.67 8.44 -17.92
C LEU A 28 6.11 7.60 -16.78
N GLY A 29 4.78 7.57 -16.68
CA GLY A 29 4.02 6.84 -15.67
C GLY A 29 4.34 5.34 -15.61
N ILE A 30 5.50 5.02 -15.07
CA ILE A 30 5.86 3.64 -14.76
C ILE A 30 4.97 3.25 -13.57
N PRO A 31 4.11 2.25 -13.70
CA PRO A 31 3.24 1.82 -12.62
C PRO A 31 4.06 1.53 -11.36
N MET A 32 3.57 1.91 -10.20
CA MET A 32 4.22 1.67 -8.89
C MET A 32 4.62 0.20 -8.69
N ALA A 33 3.90 -0.72 -9.33
CA ALA A 33 4.22 -2.15 -9.36
C ALA A 33 5.59 -2.48 -9.96
N SER A 34 6.05 -1.73 -10.98
CA SER A 34 7.37 -1.99 -11.58
C SER A 34 8.52 -1.53 -10.67
N SER A 35 8.35 -0.41 -9.96
CA SER A 35 9.36 0.04 -8.99
C SER A 35 9.46 -0.87 -7.77
N LEU A 36 8.33 -1.38 -7.28
CA LEU A 36 8.31 -2.38 -6.21
C LEU A 36 8.88 -3.72 -6.66
N GLY A 37 8.63 -4.15 -7.90
CA GLY A 37 9.24 -5.34 -8.48
C GLY A 37 10.77 -5.24 -8.60
N LEU A 38 11.29 -4.09 -9.00
CA LEU A 38 12.73 -3.84 -9.05
C LEU A 38 13.37 -3.81 -7.65
N MET A 39 12.69 -3.22 -6.67
CA MET A 39 13.13 -3.22 -5.28
C MET A 39 13.11 -4.62 -4.66
N ALA A 40 12.07 -5.39 -4.95
CA ALA A 40 11.96 -6.78 -4.50
C ALA A 40 13.05 -7.67 -5.11
N ASN A 41 13.35 -7.51 -6.40
CA ASN A 41 14.40 -8.26 -7.08
C ASN A 41 15.80 -7.89 -6.52
N ALA A 42 16.06 -6.61 -6.27
CA ALA A 42 17.31 -6.17 -5.64
C ALA A 42 17.44 -6.70 -4.19
N ALA A 43 16.36 -6.82 -3.47
CA ALA A 43 16.35 -7.40 -2.12
C ALA A 43 16.54 -8.93 -2.14
N ALA A 44 15.97 -9.62 -3.12
CA ALA A 44 16.08 -11.08 -3.25
C ALA A 44 17.50 -11.53 -3.64
N GLN A 45 18.23 -10.75 -4.44
CA GLN A 45 19.59 -11.09 -4.87
C GLN A 45 20.64 -11.00 -3.76
N SER A 46 20.34 -10.32 -2.65
CA SER A 46 21.31 -10.05 -1.59
C SER A 46 21.09 -10.82 -0.29
N ALA A 47 20.11 -11.71 -0.22
CA ALA A 47 19.70 -12.30 1.06
C ALA A 47 19.64 -13.83 1.00
N ASN A 48 20.54 -14.48 1.73
CA ASN A 48 20.37 -15.87 2.18
C ASN A 48 19.28 -15.98 3.29
N ASP A 49 18.46 -14.96 3.46
CA ASP A 49 17.50 -14.83 4.55
C ASP A 49 16.07 -14.70 4.02
N TYR A 50 15.13 -15.28 4.73
CA TYR A 50 13.70 -15.23 4.40
C TYR A 50 13.19 -13.79 4.42
N LYS A 51 12.52 -13.38 3.35
CA LYS A 51 11.85 -12.07 3.24
C LYS A 51 10.38 -12.29 2.93
N ALA A 52 9.53 -11.54 3.60
CA ALA A 52 8.10 -11.55 3.35
C ALA A 52 7.57 -10.12 3.19
N LEU A 53 6.71 -9.92 2.20
CA LEU A 53 5.88 -8.73 2.07
C LEU A 53 4.48 -9.08 2.59
N VAL A 54 4.07 -8.43 3.68
CA VAL A 54 2.72 -8.57 4.22
C VAL A 54 1.91 -7.36 3.82
N CYS A 55 0.82 -7.57 3.08
CA CYS A 55 -0.12 -6.53 2.71
C CYS A 55 -1.38 -6.64 3.58
N VAL A 56 -1.69 -5.58 4.33
CA VAL A 56 -2.95 -5.44 5.05
C VAL A 56 -3.80 -4.44 4.28
N PHE A 57 -4.85 -4.93 3.63
CA PHE A 57 -5.76 -4.10 2.86
C PHE A 57 -7.03 -3.82 3.67
N LEU A 58 -7.18 -2.57 4.09
CA LEU A 58 -8.36 -2.12 4.83
C LEU A 58 -9.43 -1.67 3.83
N PHE A 59 -10.31 -2.57 3.44
CA PHE A 59 -11.39 -2.28 2.50
C PHE A 59 -12.74 -2.25 3.23
N GLY A 60 -13.50 -1.19 2.93
CA GLY A 60 -14.79 -0.94 3.61
C GLY A 60 -14.60 -0.43 5.06
N ALA A 61 -15.48 0.44 5.48
CA ALA A 61 -15.57 1.01 6.83
C ALA A 61 -14.27 1.63 7.40
N ASN A 62 -13.26 1.91 6.58
CA ASN A 62 -12.06 2.62 7.01
C ASN A 62 -12.16 4.11 6.69
N ASP A 63 -12.16 4.95 7.71
CA ASP A 63 -12.04 6.39 7.56
C ASP A 63 -10.56 6.79 7.43
N HIS A 64 -10.06 6.82 6.22
CA HIS A 64 -8.66 7.16 5.94
C HIS A 64 -8.27 8.58 6.37
N TYR A 65 -9.20 9.52 6.43
CA TYR A 65 -8.95 10.88 6.95
C TYR A 65 -8.74 10.91 8.46
N ASN A 66 -9.16 9.86 9.17
CA ASN A 66 -8.88 9.66 10.59
C ASN A 66 -7.75 8.67 10.88
N THR A 67 -7.01 8.27 9.85
CA THR A 67 -5.79 7.44 10.00
C THR A 67 -4.55 8.33 10.17
N VAL A 68 -4.36 9.29 9.28
CA VAL A 68 -3.28 10.30 9.35
C VAL A 68 -3.93 11.68 9.27
N ILE A 69 -3.77 12.45 10.32
CA ILE A 69 -4.58 13.64 10.61
C ILE A 69 -3.67 14.85 10.66
N PRO A 70 -4.05 16.00 10.06
CA PRO A 70 -3.33 17.25 10.25
C PRO A 70 -3.22 17.62 11.73
N TYR A 71 -2.03 18.00 12.18
CA TYR A 71 -1.79 18.32 13.60
C TYR A 71 -1.36 19.77 13.83
N ASP A 72 -0.75 20.44 12.85
CA ASP A 72 -0.51 21.88 12.99
C ASP A 72 -1.84 22.65 13.15
N LEU A 73 -1.83 23.76 13.89
CA LEU A 73 -3.04 24.43 14.34
C LEU A 73 -3.96 24.84 13.19
N SER A 74 -3.41 25.34 12.08
CA SER A 74 -4.22 25.86 10.97
C SER A 74 -4.90 24.77 10.17
N THR A 75 -4.16 23.72 9.79
CA THR A 75 -4.73 22.63 8.99
C THR A 75 -5.59 21.69 9.82
N HIS A 76 -5.26 21.48 11.11
CA HIS A 76 -6.15 20.76 12.03
C HIS A 76 -7.47 21.50 12.22
N SER A 77 -7.46 22.82 12.37
CA SER A 77 -8.69 23.62 12.51
C SER A 77 -9.61 23.43 11.28
N THR A 78 -9.03 23.41 10.09
CA THR A 78 -9.79 23.14 8.85
C THR A 78 -10.38 21.73 8.85
N TYR A 79 -9.57 20.72 9.13
CA TYR A 79 -10.02 19.33 9.26
C TYR A 79 -11.14 19.19 10.29
N PHE A 80 -10.94 19.77 11.48
CA PHE A 80 -11.89 19.68 12.58
C PHE A 80 -13.24 20.34 12.23
N ASN A 81 -13.21 21.53 11.64
CA ASN A 81 -14.42 22.26 11.27
C ASN A 81 -15.24 21.54 10.19
N ILE A 82 -14.60 20.83 9.29
CA ILE A 82 -15.28 20.05 8.24
C ILE A 82 -15.94 18.80 8.85
N ARG A 83 -15.33 18.18 9.86
CA ARG A 83 -15.70 16.83 10.32
C ARG A 83 -16.32 16.78 11.71
N LYS A 84 -16.38 17.89 12.43
CA LYS A 84 -16.94 17.96 13.80
C LYS A 84 -18.45 17.72 13.89
N GLY A 85 -19.14 17.74 12.75
CA GLY A 85 -20.60 17.66 12.71
C GLY A 85 -21.30 18.92 13.21
N THR A 86 -22.55 18.78 13.58
CA THR A 86 -23.38 19.86 14.13
C THR A 86 -23.37 19.78 15.64
N ILE A 87 -23.17 20.91 16.32
CA ILE A 87 -23.32 20.99 17.78
C ILE A 87 -24.79 20.96 18.10
N THR A 88 -25.29 19.83 18.59
CA THR A 88 -26.65 19.76 19.16
C THR A 88 -26.57 20.07 20.65
N ALA A 89 -27.52 20.85 21.16
CA ALA A 89 -27.53 21.25 22.57
C ALA A 89 -27.40 20.03 23.49
N GLY A 90 -26.32 19.99 24.30
CA GLY A 90 -26.02 18.89 25.24
C GLY A 90 -25.06 17.81 24.73
N SER A 91 -24.69 17.83 23.45
CA SER A 91 -23.63 16.97 22.92
C SER A 91 -22.41 17.80 22.54
N ILE A 92 -21.21 17.29 22.84
CA ILE A 92 -19.99 18.05 22.58
C ILE A 92 -19.72 18.11 21.06
N TYR A 93 -19.95 17.02 20.34
CA TYR A 93 -19.89 16.92 18.87
C TYR A 93 -20.60 15.63 18.42
N ASP A 94 -21.34 15.68 17.32
CA ASP A 94 -21.97 14.51 16.69
C ASP A 94 -21.19 14.02 15.44
N GLY A 95 -20.06 14.65 15.15
CA GLY A 95 -19.21 14.30 14.03
C GLY A 95 -18.06 13.36 14.40
N ILE A 96 -17.23 13.09 13.41
CA ILE A 96 -16.11 12.13 13.49
C ILE A 96 -14.73 12.81 13.55
N ALA A 97 -14.70 14.13 13.82
CA ALA A 97 -13.45 14.84 14.01
C ALA A 97 -12.78 14.42 15.31
N ILE A 98 -11.47 14.21 15.26
CA ILE A 98 -10.67 13.94 16.46
C ILE A 98 -10.10 15.25 16.97
N PRO A 99 -10.33 15.64 18.23
CA PRO A 99 -9.78 16.84 18.82
C PRO A 99 -8.24 16.85 18.81
N ARG A 100 -7.66 18.04 18.67
CA ARG A 100 -6.19 18.16 18.53
C ARG A 100 -5.41 17.68 19.74
N ASP A 101 -5.93 17.90 20.93
CA ASP A 101 -5.33 17.46 22.19
C ASP A 101 -5.26 15.94 22.28
N ALA A 102 -6.27 15.22 21.79
CA ALA A 102 -6.27 13.76 21.71
C ALA A 102 -5.17 13.21 20.75
N LEU A 103 -4.69 14.03 19.81
CA LEU A 103 -3.65 13.67 18.84
C LEU A 103 -2.23 13.91 19.36
N ALA A 104 -2.04 14.58 20.50
CA ALA A 104 -0.73 15.01 20.96
C ALA A 104 0.23 13.82 21.17
N ALA A 105 -0.27 12.71 21.70
CA ALA A 105 0.53 11.51 21.95
C ALA A 105 1.01 10.83 20.66
N THR A 106 0.30 11.00 19.55
CA THR A 106 0.58 10.37 18.25
C THR A 106 1.10 11.34 17.19
N ALA A 107 1.37 12.59 17.57
CA ALA A 107 1.99 13.57 16.69
C ALA A 107 3.36 13.08 16.21
N LEU A 108 3.59 13.17 14.88
CA LEU A 108 4.83 12.75 14.25
C LEU A 108 5.89 13.85 14.37
N SER A 109 7.11 13.48 14.68
CA SER A 109 8.22 14.43 14.88
C SER A 109 8.73 15.04 13.57
N THR A 110 8.52 14.36 12.43
CA THR A 110 8.99 14.80 11.13
C THR A 110 7.93 15.65 10.43
N PRO A 111 8.13 16.97 10.29
CA PRO A 111 7.19 17.81 9.56
C PRO A 111 7.30 17.57 8.06
N LEU A 112 6.18 17.80 7.36
CA LEU A 112 6.15 17.87 5.90
C LEU A 112 6.67 19.22 5.39
N SER A 113 6.88 19.32 4.08
CA SER A 113 7.22 20.59 3.44
C SER A 113 6.19 21.67 3.78
N GLY A 114 6.66 22.89 4.02
CA GLY A 114 5.83 24.01 4.46
C GLY A 114 5.47 23.99 5.95
N GLY A 115 6.16 23.20 6.76
CA GLY A 115 5.99 23.16 8.23
C GLY A 115 4.71 22.44 8.69
N ARG A 116 4.00 21.76 7.79
CA ARG A 116 2.81 20.99 8.16
C ARG A 116 3.18 19.81 9.03
N GLN A 117 2.45 19.64 10.11
CA GLN A 117 2.61 18.51 11.02
C GLN A 117 1.44 17.55 10.90
N MET A 118 1.72 16.27 11.05
CA MET A 118 0.71 15.21 11.03
C MET A 118 0.74 14.44 12.34
N ALA A 119 -0.37 13.83 12.68
CA ALA A 119 -0.49 12.86 13.76
C ALA A 119 -1.17 11.60 13.24
N LEU A 120 -0.90 10.47 13.87
CA LEU A 120 -1.65 9.25 13.63
C LEU A 120 -2.91 9.24 14.51
N ASN A 121 -3.88 8.39 14.13
CA ASN A 121 -5.01 8.11 15.01
C ASN A 121 -4.52 7.77 16.43
N PRO A 122 -5.18 8.20 17.50
CA PRO A 122 -4.78 7.90 18.88
C PRO A 122 -4.54 6.40 19.16
N GLU A 123 -5.34 5.53 18.53
CA GLU A 123 -5.20 4.06 18.65
C GLU A 123 -3.95 3.49 17.94
N MET A 124 -3.24 4.31 17.16
CA MET A 124 -2.07 3.88 16.38
C MET A 124 -0.75 4.27 17.04
N SER A 125 -0.70 4.37 18.37
CA SER A 125 0.49 4.75 19.12
C SER A 125 1.70 3.83 18.87
N ALA A 126 1.45 2.53 18.72
CA ALA A 126 2.49 1.56 18.36
C ALA A 126 3.12 1.86 16.98
N LEU A 127 2.31 2.25 16.00
CA LEU A 127 2.81 2.62 14.68
C LEU A 127 3.64 3.90 14.71
N LYS A 128 3.31 4.85 15.59
CA LYS A 128 4.17 6.02 15.81
C LYS A 128 5.60 5.60 16.17
N SER A 129 5.76 4.67 17.09
CA SER A 129 7.08 4.19 17.49
C SER A 129 7.87 3.59 16.32
N VAL A 130 7.20 2.86 15.42
CA VAL A 130 7.81 2.32 14.21
C VAL A 130 8.25 3.43 13.26
N PHE A 131 7.42 4.48 13.11
CA PHE A 131 7.72 5.65 12.29
C PHE A 131 8.91 6.45 12.82
N GLU A 132 8.93 6.77 14.12
CA GLU A 132 10.01 7.53 14.76
C GLU A 132 11.35 6.79 14.69
N ASN A 133 11.32 5.46 14.76
CA ASN A 133 12.48 4.60 14.54
C ASN A 133 12.88 4.45 13.05
N LYS A 134 12.29 5.24 12.15
CA LYS A 134 12.57 5.25 10.69
C LYS A 134 12.36 3.90 10.01
N ARG A 135 11.42 3.11 10.53
CA ARG A 135 11.03 1.79 10.00
C ARG A 135 9.67 1.81 9.29
N ALA A 136 8.99 2.95 9.29
CA ALA A 136 7.76 3.18 8.56
C ALA A 136 7.83 4.48 7.78
N SER A 137 7.07 4.53 6.69
CA SER A 137 6.81 5.75 5.92
C SER A 137 5.31 5.86 5.65
N VAL A 138 4.83 7.09 5.58
CA VAL A 138 3.44 7.38 5.22
C VAL A 138 3.41 7.98 3.82
N LEU A 139 2.66 7.33 2.93
CA LEU A 139 2.40 7.83 1.59
C LEU A 139 0.96 8.36 1.55
N MET A 140 0.82 9.65 1.27
CA MET A 140 -0.48 10.33 1.21
C MET A 140 -0.82 10.76 -0.21
N ASN A 141 -2.08 11.11 -0.44
CA ASN A 141 -2.59 11.55 -1.74
C ASN A 141 -2.39 10.52 -2.86
N ILE A 142 -2.49 9.24 -2.52
CA ILE A 142 -2.47 8.15 -3.47
C ILE A 142 -3.90 7.70 -3.72
N GLY A 143 -4.27 7.56 -4.97
CA GLY A 143 -5.61 7.13 -5.36
C GLY A 143 -5.67 6.74 -6.83
N PRO A 144 -6.84 6.31 -7.32
CA PRO A 144 -7.01 5.79 -8.67
C PRO A 144 -7.16 6.89 -9.75
N LEU A 145 -7.10 8.18 -9.41
CA LEU A 145 -7.21 9.25 -10.41
C LEU A 145 -6.08 9.17 -11.42
N LEU A 146 -6.42 9.34 -12.70
CA LEU A 146 -5.46 9.30 -13.81
C LEU A 146 -4.60 10.56 -13.90
N VAL A 147 -5.18 11.68 -13.50
CA VAL A 147 -4.52 13.00 -13.43
C VAL A 147 -5.00 13.75 -12.20
N PRO A 148 -4.24 14.72 -11.69
CA PRO A 148 -4.74 15.63 -10.66
C PRO A 148 -6.03 16.29 -11.13
N THR A 149 -7.10 16.18 -10.36
CA THR A 149 -8.45 16.57 -10.79
C THR A 149 -9.09 17.50 -9.76
N SER A 150 -9.51 18.68 -10.20
CA SER A 150 -10.32 19.58 -9.40
C SER A 150 -11.80 19.19 -9.44
N LEU A 151 -12.57 19.70 -8.48
CA LEU A 151 -14.04 19.49 -8.47
C LEU A 151 -14.70 20.01 -9.75
N ALA A 152 -14.25 21.16 -10.27
CA ALA A 152 -14.77 21.70 -11.51
C ALA A 152 -14.49 20.78 -12.72
N GLN A 153 -13.26 20.24 -12.80
CA GLN A 153 -12.89 19.29 -13.85
C GLN A 153 -13.67 17.98 -13.76
N TYR A 154 -13.91 17.50 -12.53
CA TYR A 154 -14.76 16.34 -12.30
C TYR A 154 -16.21 16.58 -12.79
N ASN A 155 -16.81 17.70 -12.37
CA ASN A 155 -18.20 18.03 -12.74
C ASN A 155 -18.36 18.23 -14.24
N ASN A 156 -17.41 18.89 -14.88
CA ASN A 156 -17.45 19.19 -16.31
C ASN A 156 -16.91 18.04 -17.17
N LYS A 157 -16.42 16.95 -16.57
CA LYS A 157 -15.80 15.82 -17.28
C LYS A 157 -14.72 16.24 -18.26
N SER A 158 -13.97 17.29 -17.92
CA SER A 158 -12.95 17.89 -18.80
C SER A 158 -11.58 17.19 -18.72
N VAL A 159 -11.44 16.18 -17.88
CA VAL A 159 -10.25 15.32 -17.74
C VAL A 159 -10.66 13.85 -17.74
N PRO A 160 -9.76 12.94 -18.13
CA PRO A 160 -10.04 11.51 -18.02
C PRO A 160 -10.20 11.10 -16.56
N LEU A 161 -11.27 10.37 -16.28
CA LEU A 161 -11.57 9.81 -14.97
C LEU A 161 -11.46 8.27 -15.03
N PRO A 162 -11.09 7.61 -13.94
CA PRO A 162 -11.18 6.16 -13.89
C PRO A 162 -12.63 5.73 -14.04
N PRO A 163 -12.91 4.62 -14.73
CA PRO A 163 -14.26 4.11 -14.86
C PRO A 163 -14.83 3.78 -13.48
N LYS A 164 -16.14 3.95 -13.33
CA LYS A 164 -16.89 3.63 -12.09
C LYS A 164 -16.26 4.21 -10.81
N LEU A 165 -15.76 5.44 -10.89
CA LEU A 165 -15.29 6.18 -9.72
C LEU A 165 -16.38 6.19 -8.64
N PHE A 166 -16.03 5.92 -7.39
CA PHE A 166 -16.92 5.71 -6.23
C PHE A 166 -17.65 4.35 -6.16
N SER A 167 -17.48 3.45 -7.12
CA SER A 167 -17.90 2.07 -6.95
C SER A 167 -16.98 1.33 -5.99
N HIS A 168 -17.50 0.79 -4.90
CA HIS A 168 -16.72 0.10 -3.87
C HIS A 168 -15.89 -1.06 -4.45
N ASN A 169 -16.53 -1.93 -5.24
CA ASN A 169 -15.87 -3.10 -5.81
C ASN A 169 -14.79 -2.72 -6.83
N ASP A 170 -15.08 -1.75 -7.68
CA ASP A 170 -14.13 -1.32 -8.71
C ASP A 170 -12.92 -0.61 -8.06
N GLN A 171 -13.14 0.21 -7.03
CA GLN A 171 -12.05 0.85 -6.29
C GLN A 171 -11.17 -0.18 -5.57
N GLN A 172 -11.75 -1.22 -4.98
CA GLN A 172 -10.99 -2.32 -4.40
C GLN A 172 -10.14 -3.04 -5.45
N ALA A 173 -10.71 -3.29 -6.64
CA ALA A 173 -9.98 -3.91 -7.74
C ALA A 173 -8.84 -3.02 -8.25
N TYR A 174 -9.06 -1.71 -8.37
CA TYR A 174 -8.02 -0.76 -8.80
C TYR A 174 -6.84 -0.70 -7.84
N TRP A 175 -7.10 -0.66 -6.54
CA TRP A 175 -6.06 -0.69 -5.52
C TRP A 175 -5.24 -1.98 -5.54
N GLN A 176 -5.89 -3.11 -5.77
CA GLN A 176 -5.24 -4.41 -5.80
C GLN A 176 -4.51 -4.69 -7.12
N SER A 177 -5.05 -4.20 -8.24
CA SER A 177 -4.47 -4.44 -9.56
C SER A 177 -3.47 -3.38 -10.01
N SER A 178 -3.57 -2.15 -9.52
CA SER A 178 -2.96 -0.94 -10.08
C SER A 178 -3.38 -0.66 -11.54
N TYR A 179 -4.48 -1.25 -12.00
CA TYR A 179 -5.09 -0.95 -13.29
C TYR A 179 -6.40 -0.21 -13.08
N GLN A 180 -6.57 0.90 -13.78
CA GLN A 180 -7.81 1.68 -13.79
C GLN A 180 -8.74 1.20 -14.92
N ALA A 181 -8.84 -0.10 -15.10
CA ALA A 181 -9.69 -0.75 -16.10
C ALA A 181 -10.50 -1.86 -15.45
N GLU A 182 -11.72 -2.05 -15.96
CA GLU A 182 -12.58 -3.14 -15.52
C GLU A 182 -11.97 -4.50 -15.87
N GLY A 183 -12.22 -5.51 -15.04
CA GLY A 183 -11.85 -6.89 -15.32
C GLY A 183 -10.35 -7.18 -15.21
N ALA A 184 -9.62 -6.50 -14.36
CA ALA A 184 -8.23 -6.82 -14.09
C ALA A 184 -8.09 -8.28 -13.62
N ALA A 185 -7.34 -9.09 -14.38
CA ALA A 185 -7.11 -10.51 -14.07
C ALA A 185 -5.97 -10.71 -13.06
N THR A 186 -5.07 -9.72 -12.90
CA THR A 186 -3.87 -9.84 -12.05
C THR A 186 -3.75 -8.69 -11.10
N GLY A 187 -3.22 -8.97 -9.91
CA GLY A 187 -2.86 -7.99 -8.91
C GLY A 187 -1.38 -7.59 -8.99
N TRP A 188 -1.03 -6.44 -8.47
CA TRP A 188 0.35 -5.98 -8.51
C TRP A 188 1.28 -6.82 -7.60
N GLY A 189 0.77 -7.38 -6.50
CA GLY A 189 1.51 -8.32 -5.67
C GLY A 189 1.78 -9.63 -6.38
N GLY A 190 0.79 -10.18 -7.10
CA GLY A 190 0.95 -11.38 -7.91
C GLY A 190 1.94 -11.19 -9.05
N ARG A 191 1.91 -10.04 -9.75
CA ARG A 191 2.92 -9.72 -10.77
C ARG A 191 4.33 -9.59 -10.20
N ALA A 192 4.47 -9.04 -8.99
CA ALA A 192 5.75 -9.03 -8.29
C ALA A 192 6.20 -10.45 -7.94
N ALA A 193 5.26 -11.30 -7.52
CA ALA A 193 5.54 -12.70 -7.22
C ALA A 193 5.97 -13.50 -8.46
N ASP A 194 5.40 -13.23 -9.63
CA ASP A 194 5.84 -13.85 -10.89
C ASP A 194 7.34 -13.68 -11.14
N LEU A 195 7.91 -12.55 -10.72
CA LEU A 195 9.33 -12.26 -10.85
C LEU A 195 10.20 -12.94 -9.79
N LEU A 196 9.63 -13.30 -8.64
CA LEU A 196 10.35 -13.76 -7.46
C LEU A 196 10.20 -15.27 -7.21
N MET A 197 9.16 -15.90 -7.77
CA MET A 197 8.80 -17.28 -7.46
C MET A 197 9.90 -18.29 -7.82
N SER A 198 10.70 -18.00 -8.84
CA SER A 198 11.80 -18.89 -9.24
C SER A 198 12.94 -18.95 -8.21
N GLY A 199 13.08 -17.92 -7.37
CA GLY A 199 14.05 -17.89 -6.28
C GLY A 199 13.58 -18.60 -5.00
N ASN A 200 12.31 -19.00 -4.92
CA ASN A 200 11.74 -19.64 -3.76
C ASN A 200 11.82 -21.17 -3.89
N SER A 201 12.32 -21.84 -2.85
CA SER A 201 12.38 -23.30 -2.81
C SER A 201 11.02 -23.99 -2.96
N ARG A 202 9.95 -23.29 -2.59
CA ARG A 202 8.55 -23.72 -2.74
C ARG A 202 7.74 -22.64 -3.43
N SER A 203 7.78 -22.60 -4.74
CA SER A 203 7.10 -21.58 -5.56
C SER A 203 5.60 -21.46 -5.29
N ALA A 204 4.92 -22.57 -4.95
CA ALA A 204 3.50 -22.59 -4.60
C ALA A 204 3.16 -21.80 -3.33
N LEU A 205 4.13 -21.48 -2.47
CA LEU A 205 3.96 -20.69 -1.27
C LEU A 205 4.48 -19.25 -1.42
N THR A 206 4.77 -18.81 -2.64
CA THR A 206 5.21 -17.43 -2.90
C THR A 206 4.11 -16.41 -2.59
N CYS A 207 2.87 -16.75 -2.89
CA CYS A 207 1.69 -15.94 -2.56
C CYS A 207 0.80 -16.70 -1.58
N VAL A 208 0.56 -16.13 -0.41
CA VAL A 208 -0.31 -16.72 0.60
C VAL A 208 -1.36 -15.71 1.02
N SER A 209 -2.63 -16.08 0.96
CA SER A 209 -3.75 -15.29 1.47
C SER A 209 -4.36 -15.96 2.70
N VAL A 210 -4.60 -15.18 3.74
CA VAL A 210 -5.31 -15.63 4.95
C VAL A 210 -6.77 -15.16 4.99
N ASN A 211 -7.19 -14.43 3.95
CA ASN A 211 -8.54 -13.86 3.83
C ASN A 211 -9.18 -14.21 2.48
N GLY A 212 -9.15 -15.48 2.11
CA GLY A 212 -9.76 -15.96 0.87
C GLY A 212 -9.04 -15.50 -0.40
N ASN A 213 -9.79 -15.40 -1.50
CA ASN A 213 -9.22 -15.00 -2.79
C ASN A 213 -9.01 -13.48 -2.86
N ALA A 214 -7.78 -13.06 -3.02
CA ALA A 214 -7.41 -11.66 -3.19
C ALA A 214 -6.82 -11.43 -4.57
N LEU A 215 -7.42 -10.53 -5.36
CA LEU A 215 -6.90 -10.11 -6.67
C LEU A 215 -5.44 -9.64 -6.55
N PHE A 216 -5.07 -8.98 -5.45
CA PHE A 216 -3.72 -8.55 -5.15
C PHE A 216 -2.65 -9.62 -5.38
N LEU A 217 -2.94 -10.88 -5.01
CA LEU A 217 -2.01 -12.01 -5.07
C LEU A 217 -2.10 -12.82 -6.37
N SER A 218 -2.97 -12.45 -7.30
CA SER A 218 -3.10 -13.14 -8.59
C SER A 218 -2.02 -12.65 -9.56
N GLY A 219 -1.09 -13.52 -9.95
CA GLY A 219 -0.11 -13.26 -11.00
C GLY A 219 -0.55 -13.83 -12.34
N GLN A 220 0.34 -13.81 -13.33
CA GLN A 220 0.18 -14.58 -14.58
C GLN A 220 0.50 -16.06 -14.34
N ASN A 221 1.50 -16.34 -13.54
CA ASN A 221 1.96 -17.68 -13.17
C ASN A 221 1.79 -17.94 -11.67
N ALA A 222 1.95 -16.92 -10.83
CA ALA A 222 1.80 -17.02 -9.40
C ALA A 222 0.31 -17.17 -9.03
N ILE A 223 0.00 -18.28 -8.37
CA ILE A 223 -1.32 -18.58 -7.83
C ILE A 223 -1.25 -18.43 -6.32
N SER A 224 -2.26 -17.77 -5.71
CA SER A 224 -2.28 -17.63 -4.27
C SER A 224 -2.68 -18.92 -3.57
N TYR A 225 -1.86 -19.36 -2.64
CA TYR A 225 -2.25 -20.37 -1.66
C TYR A 225 -3.19 -19.74 -0.64
N GLN A 226 -4.38 -20.31 -0.50
CA GLN A 226 -5.40 -19.79 0.40
C GLN A 226 -5.46 -20.62 1.68
N MET A 227 -5.47 -19.93 2.80
CA MET A 227 -5.68 -20.52 4.11
C MET A 227 -6.60 -19.64 4.95
N SER A 228 -7.22 -20.20 5.96
CA SER A 228 -7.97 -19.43 6.95
C SER A 228 -7.12 -19.17 8.20
N THR A 229 -7.64 -18.33 9.10
CA THR A 229 -7.04 -18.15 10.44
C THR A 229 -7.05 -19.44 11.26
N SER A 230 -7.88 -20.43 10.88
CA SER A 230 -7.92 -21.76 11.47
C SER A 230 -6.96 -22.76 10.84
N GLY A 231 -6.16 -22.32 9.86
CA GLY A 231 -5.18 -23.13 9.12
C GLY A 231 -5.58 -23.43 7.68
N ALA A 232 -4.92 -24.44 7.10
CA ALA A 232 -5.14 -24.82 5.71
C ALA A 232 -6.57 -25.32 5.47
N THR A 233 -7.12 -25.01 4.30
CA THR A 233 -8.46 -25.46 3.91
C THR A 233 -8.50 -26.98 3.81
N THR A 234 -9.38 -27.61 4.56
CA THR A 234 -9.55 -29.07 4.54
C THR A 234 -10.38 -29.46 3.32
N VAL A 235 -9.83 -30.31 2.46
CA VAL A 235 -10.58 -30.90 1.33
C VAL A 235 -11.31 -32.15 1.82
N ASN A 236 -12.55 -31.97 2.25
CA ASN A 236 -13.34 -33.07 2.84
C ASN A 236 -13.54 -34.25 1.89
N ALA A 237 -13.58 -34.03 0.57
CA ALA A 237 -13.70 -35.08 -0.44
C ALA A 237 -12.52 -36.07 -0.45
N ILE A 238 -11.34 -35.64 0.00
CA ILE A 238 -10.17 -36.53 0.10
C ILE A 238 -10.17 -37.27 1.44
N ARG A 239 -10.80 -36.71 2.47
CA ARG A 239 -10.85 -37.29 3.81
C ARG A 239 -11.80 -38.47 3.92
N SER A 240 -12.82 -38.54 3.06
CA SER A 240 -13.86 -39.59 3.08
C SER A 240 -13.56 -40.79 2.20
N LYS A 241 -12.50 -40.78 1.42
CA LYS A 241 -12.04 -41.94 0.64
C LYS A 241 -10.76 -42.47 1.27
N SER A 242 -10.85 -43.65 1.85
CA SER A 242 -9.65 -44.46 2.10
C SER A 242 -9.04 -44.75 0.76
N LEU A 243 -7.98 -44.06 0.42
CA LEU A 243 -7.23 -44.22 -0.81
C LEU A 243 -6.12 -45.30 -0.64
N PHE A 244 -6.44 -46.34 0.15
CA PHE A 244 -5.67 -47.61 0.16
C PHE A 244 -6.44 -48.66 0.92
#